data_d9ee75f565b5f213672be254faf123aa
#
_entry.id   d9ee75f565b5f213672be254faf123aa
#
_cell.length_a   1.000
_cell.length_b   1.000
_cell.length_c   1.000
_cell.angle_alpha   90.00
_cell.angle_beta   90.00
_cell.angle_gamma   90.00
#
_symmetry.space_group_name_H-M   'P 1'
#
loop_
_entity.id
_entity.type
_entity.pdbx_description
1 polymer ?
#
loop_
_entity_poly.entity_id
_entity_poly.type
_entity_poly.pdbx_seq_one_letter_code
_entity_poly.pdbx_strand_id
1 'polypeptide(L)'
;MFRLDLQFFGGRGASSGGGADSLPIAHPTGGAGKSDIPWSSAPNTKSPDTLKEALGQKGAPMSMADAVRGANPYYDGTYREFSENCQRAVVAYEARRRGYNVTAQPTYEGDTLPQVVASNGRWQGSFKGAKTEMVSGKNAKDVQNNIESKMKGYGNGSRAVVGVQWKNGGGHVFNVERQNGKTHYVDAQIGARYKPSEVLSQVKPNSVRLVRTDNLNFSDRMKKAVEPSGSRTNG
;
A
#
# COMPACT_ATOMS: atom_id res chain seq x y z
N MET A 1 -28.84 0.61 2.87
CA MET A 1 -27.96 0.55 4.05
C MET A 1 -27.33 -0.83 4.10
N PHE A 2 -26.18 -1.02 3.45
CA PHE A 2 -25.44 -2.29 3.44
C PHE A 2 -24.14 -2.07 4.23
N ARG A 3 -24.12 -2.58 5.46
CA ARG A 3 -22.92 -2.75 6.27
C ARG A 3 -22.09 -3.87 5.65
N LEU A 4 -20.86 -3.58 5.24
CA LEU A 4 -19.86 -4.63 5.01
C LEU A 4 -19.36 -5.09 6.39
N ASP A 5 -19.86 -6.23 6.85
CA ASP A 5 -19.24 -6.98 7.95
C ASP A 5 -17.98 -7.65 7.42
N LEU A 6 -16.85 -6.96 7.58
CA LEU A 6 -15.53 -7.58 7.54
C LEU A 6 -15.29 -8.20 8.91
N GLN A 7 -15.72 -9.46 9.10
CA GLN A 7 -15.32 -10.23 10.27
C GLN A 7 -13.83 -10.55 10.17
N PHE A 8 -13.03 -9.78 10.89
CA PHE A 8 -11.63 -10.11 11.14
C PHE A 8 -11.55 -11.11 12.30
N PHE A 9 -11.21 -12.34 12.00
CA PHE A 9 -10.71 -13.27 13.01
C PHE A 9 -9.28 -12.88 13.40
N GLY A 10 -9.13 -12.27 14.56
CA GLY A 10 -7.85 -12.04 15.19
C GLY A 10 -7.23 -13.37 15.62
N GLY A 11 -6.19 -13.80 14.91
CA GLY A 11 -5.34 -14.93 15.28
C GLY A 11 -3.88 -14.47 15.33
N ARG A 12 -3.35 -14.23 16.53
CA ARG A 12 -1.90 -14.13 16.71
C ARG A 12 -1.31 -15.53 16.57
N GLY A 13 -0.70 -15.79 15.43
CA GLY A 13 0.13 -16.96 15.19
C GLY A 13 1.39 -16.53 14.46
N ALA A 14 2.55 -16.71 15.07
CA ALA A 14 3.82 -16.67 14.38
C ALA A 14 3.78 -17.70 13.25
N SER A 15 3.74 -17.28 11.99
CA SER A 15 3.64 -18.17 10.85
C SER A 15 4.81 -17.97 9.92
N SER A 16 5.52 -19.06 9.71
CA SER A 16 6.40 -19.38 8.60
C SER A 16 5.92 -18.77 7.27
N GLY A 17 6.80 -18.06 6.59
CA GLY A 17 6.64 -17.32 5.35
C GLY A 17 5.56 -17.80 4.39
N GLY A 18 4.46 -17.06 4.32
CA GLY A 18 3.36 -17.31 3.39
C GLY A 18 3.46 -16.47 2.12
N GLY A 19 3.12 -17.09 0.98
CA GLY A 19 2.90 -16.38 -0.29
C GLY A 19 1.60 -15.56 -0.27
N ALA A 20 1.30 -14.86 -1.38
CA ALA A 20 0.07 -14.07 -1.52
C ALA A 20 -1.21 -14.87 -1.28
N ASP A 21 -1.20 -16.17 -1.52
CA ASP A 21 -2.37 -17.04 -1.37
C ASP A 21 -2.83 -17.21 0.08
N SER A 22 -1.97 -16.90 1.06
CA SER A 22 -2.32 -16.85 2.49
C SER A 22 -3.01 -15.55 2.92
N LEU A 23 -3.13 -14.56 2.04
CA LEU A 23 -3.82 -13.30 2.31
C LEU A 23 -5.31 -13.41 1.99
N PRO A 24 -6.19 -12.75 2.77
CA PRO A 24 -7.59 -12.66 2.44
C PRO A 24 -7.80 -11.95 1.10
N ILE A 25 -8.86 -12.33 0.37
CA ILE A 25 -9.27 -11.63 -0.85
C ILE A 25 -10.16 -10.46 -0.43
N ALA A 26 -9.79 -9.25 -0.83
CA ALA A 26 -10.62 -8.08 -0.67
C ALA A 26 -11.46 -7.82 -1.92
N HIS A 27 -12.68 -7.35 -1.69
CA HIS A 27 -13.62 -6.91 -2.72
C HIS A 27 -13.70 -5.38 -2.68
N PRO A 28 -13.03 -4.66 -3.58
CA PRO A 28 -12.99 -3.20 -3.52
C PRO A 28 -14.36 -2.62 -3.86
N THR A 29 -14.81 -1.67 -3.05
CA THR A 29 -16.06 -0.92 -3.26
C THR A 29 -15.83 0.45 -3.90
N GLY A 30 -14.61 0.71 -4.36
CA GLY A 30 -14.19 2.02 -4.86
C GLY A 30 -13.97 3.03 -3.73
N GLY A 31 -14.04 4.32 -4.06
CA GLY A 31 -13.75 5.42 -3.14
C GLY A 31 -14.91 5.88 -2.25
N ALA A 32 -16.06 5.20 -2.27
CA ALA A 32 -17.23 5.62 -1.51
C ALA A 32 -17.14 5.27 -0.02
N GLY A 33 -17.62 6.15 0.85
CA GLY A 33 -17.90 5.83 2.27
C GLY A 33 -16.78 6.10 3.27
N LYS A 34 -15.64 6.63 2.87
CA LYS A 34 -14.55 6.95 3.83
C LYS A 34 -14.80 8.23 4.63
N SER A 35 -15.67 9.13 4.16
CA SER A 35 -16.00 10.37 4.84
C SER A 35 -16.70 10.16 6.20
N ASP A 36 -17.31 9.00 6.42
CA ASP A 36 -18.09 8.70 7.61
C ASP A 36 -17.24 8.06 8.74
N ILE A 37 -15.97 7.75 8.46
CA ILE A 37 -15.03 7.24 9.46
C ILE A 37 -14.45 8.45 10.22
N PRO A 38 -14.54 8.50 11.56
CA PRO A 38 -14.04 9.62 12.34
C PRO A 38 -12.50 9.63 12.38
N TRP A 39 -11.93 10.81 12.64
CA TRP A 39 -10.55 10.91 13.12
C TRP A 39 -10.48 10.49 14.58
N SER A 40 -9.41 9.86 15.01
CA SER A 40 -9.20 9.59 16.43
C SER A 40 -8.86 10.89 17.17
N SER A 41 -9.06 10.88 18.49
CA SER A 41 -8.58 11.94 19.37
C SER A 41 -7.09 11.77 19.75
N ALA A 42 -6.41 10.76 19.23
CA ALA A 42 -5.02 10.52 19.55
C ALA A 42 -4.12 11.66 19.03
N PRO A 43 -3.16 12.13 19.82
CA PRO A 43 -2.27 13.19 19.38
C PRO A 43 -1.40 12.75 18.21
N ASN A 44 -1.08 13.70 17.32
CA ASN A 44 -0.12 13.47 16.26
C ASN A 44 1.22 13.06 16.83
N THR A 45 1.68 11.88 16.48
CA THR A 45 3.05 11.47 16.85
C THR A 45 4.05 12.12 15.88
N LYS A 46 5.16 12.60 16.42
CA LYS A 46 6.23 13.16 15.61
C LYS A 46 6.83 12.08 14.69
N SER A 47 6.94 12.39 13.40
CA SER A 47 7.69 11.53 12.48
C SER A 47 9.15 11.42 12.91
N PRO A 48 9.84 10.30 12.61
CA PRO A 48 11.28 10.16 12.84
C PRO A 48 12.08 11.29 12.20
N ASP A 49 13.13 11.74 12.89
CA ASP A 49 13.94 12.87 12.41
C ASP A 49 14.85 12.47 11.25
N THR A 50 15.26 11.22 11.19
CA THR A 50 16.15 10.68 10.14
C THR A 50 15.59 9.45 9.46
N LEU A 51 16.06 9.18 8.25
CA LEU A 51 15.73 7.93 7.53
C LEU A 51 16.21 6.69 8.29
N LYS A 52 17.35 6.78 8.97
CA LYS A 52 17.90 5.69 9.78
C LYS A 52 16.98 5.33 10.95
N GLU A 53 16.47 6.32 11.64
CA GLU A 53 15.50 6.12 12.73
C GLU A 53 14.20 5.53 12.19
N ALA A 54 13.68 6.05 11.08
CA ALA A 54 12.45 5.56 10.46
C ALA A 54 12.53 4.10 10.05
N LEU A 55 13.68 3.67 9.52
CA LEU A 55 13.88 2.31 9.03
C LEU A 55 14.32 1.32 10.11
N GLY A 56 15.03 1.81 11.14
CA GLY A 56 15.68 0.95 12.10
C GLY A 56 16.76 0.05 11.48
N GLN A 57 17.03 -1.08 12.14
CA GLN A 57 18.01 -2.05 11.66
C GLN A 57 17.44 -2.93 10.55
N LYS A 58 18.23 -3.16 9.51
CA LYS A 58 17.87 -4.07 8.42
C LYS A 58 18.08 -5.53 8.86
N GLY A 59 17.03 -6.33 8.73
CA GLY A 59 17.04 -7.78 8.91
C GLY A 59 16.87 -8.54 7.59
N ALA A 60 16.37 -9.76 7.69
CA ALA A 60 16.01 -10.57 6.53
C ALA A 60 14.76 -10.01 5.82
N PRO A 61 14.68 -10.10 4.47
CA PRO A 61 13.47 -9.76 3.73
C PRO A 61 12.26 -10.57 4.22
N MET A 62 11.15 -9.91 4.46
CA MET A 62 9.92 -10.57 4.90
C MET A 62 9.21 -11.25 3.73
N SER A 63 8.42 -12.28 4.01
CA SER A 63 7.52 -12.86 3.01
C SER A 63 6.52 -11.82 2.49
N MET A 64 5.89 -12.08 1.34
CA MET A 64 4.86 -11.18 0.81
C MET A 64 3.71 -11.00 1.81
N ALA A 65 3.23 -12.09 2.40
CA ALA A 65 2.13 -12.05 3.34
C ALA A 65 2.49 -11.29 4.63
N ASP A 66 3.67 -11.52 5.20
CA ASP A 66 4.11 -10.82 6.42
C ASP A 66 4.36 -9.33 6.16
N ALA A 67 4.86 -9.00 4.95
CA ALA A 67 5.04 -7.62 4.55
C ALA A 67 3.70 -6.89 4.43
N VAL A 68 2.68 -7.53 3.83
CA VAL A 68 1.33 -6.97 3.69
C VAL A 68 0.68 -6.77 5.05
N ARG A 69 0.62 -7.83 5.88
CA ARG A 69 -0.03 -7.78 7.21
C ARG A 69 0.60 -6.76 8.15
N GLY A 70 1.92 -6.63 8.11
CA GLY A 70 2.64 -5.74 9.01
C GLY A 70 2.83 -4.32 8.48
N ALA A 71 2.42 -4.01 7.24
CA ALA A 71 2.58 -2.67 6.69
C ALA A 71 1.64 -1.65 7.34
N ASN A 72 0.41 -2.05 7.67
CA ASN A 72 -0.59 -1.18 8.31
C ASN A 72 -1.38 -1.97 9.37
N PRO A 73 -0.74 -2.43 10.47
CA PRO A 73 -1.33 -3.36 11.41
C PRO A 73 -2.45 -2.75 12.27
N TYR A 74 -2.57 -1.43 12.25
CA TYR A 74 -3.61 -0.69 12.99
C TYR A 74 -4.88 -0.41 12.17
N TYR A 75 -4.94 -0.90 10.94
CA TYR A 75 -6.16 -0.82 10.12
C TYR A 75 -7.23 -1.76 10.69
N ASP A 76 -8.31 -1.19 11.17
CA ASP A 76 -9.50 -1.91 11.65
C ASP A 76 -10.81 -1.31 11.10
N GLY A 77 -10.72 -0.23 10.32
CA GLY A 77 -11.85 0.50 9.79
C GLY A 77 -12.51 1.47 10.78
N THR A 78 -12.00 1.56 12.00
CA THR A 78 -12.59 2.42 13.06
C THR A 78 -12.17 3.88 12.91
N TYR A 79 -10.90 4.10 12.55
CA TYR A 79 -10.34 5.44 12.45
C TYR A 79 -9.78 5.73 11.07
N ARG A 80 -9.95 6.99 10.68
CA ARG A 80 -9.60 7.49 9.35
C ARG A 80 -8.11 7.49 9.08
N GLU A 81 -7.29 7.67 10.10
CA GLU A 81 -5.82 7.74 10.03
C GLU A 81 -5.20 6.53 9.32
N PHE A 82 -5.71 5.34 9.64
CA PHE A 82 -5.23 4.09 9.05
C PHE A 82 -6.05 3.64 7.85
N SER A 83 -7.22 4.24 7.64
CA SER A 83 -8.09 3.99 6.48
C SER A 83 -7.79 4.88 5.27
N GLU A 84 -7.00 5.94 5.45
CA GLU A 84 -6.60 6.87 4.38
C GLU A 84 -5.08 6.97 4.17
N ASN A 85 -4.31 6.06 4.75
CA ASN A 85 -2.85 6.05 4.66
C ASN A 85 -2.27 5.16 3.54
N CYS A 86 -3.04 4.82 2.50
CA CYS A 86 -2.61 3.93 1.41
C CYS A 86 -1.25 4.31 0.81
N GLN A 87 -0.97 5.60 0.68
CA GLN A 87 0.31 6.10 0.16
C GLN A 87 1.50 5.77 1.05
N ARG A 88 1.29 5.61 2.35
CA ARG A 88 2.30 5.22 3.33
C ARG A 88 2.41 3.71 3.44
N ALA A 89 1.27 3.02 3.35
CA ALA A 89 1.22 1.55 3.40
C ALA A 89 2.01 0.90 2.25
N VAL A 90 1.93 1.43 1.02
CA VAL A 90 2.70 0.90 -0.11
C VAL A 90 4.21 1.08 0.06
N VAL A 91 4.65 2.14 0.75
CA VAL A 91 6.06 2.39 1.08
C VAL A 91 6.53 1.45 2.19
N ALA A 92 5.71 1.27 3.24
CA ALA A 92 5.99 0.32 4.32
C ALA A 92 6.11 -1.12 3.79
N TYR A 93 5.22 -1.54 2.89
CA TYR A 93 5.32 -2.83 2.21
C TYR A 93 6.68 -3.02 1.54
N GLU A 94 7.11 -2.08 0.70
CA GLU A 94 8.39 -2.17 0.01
C GLU A 94 9.58 -2.24 0.99
N ALA A 95 9.53 -1.48 2.09
CA ALA A 95 10.57 -1.54 3.11
C ALA A 95 10.63 -2.90 3.80
N ARG A 96 9.48 -3.47 4.16
CA ARG A 96 9.38 -4.80 4.77
C ARG A 96 9.89 -5.88 3.83
N ARG A 97 9.57 -5.79 2.53
CA ARG A 97 10.10 -6.69 1.49
C ARG A 97 11.63 -6.60 1.34
N ARG A 98 12.25 -5.53 1.83
CA ARG A 98 13.72 -5.34 1.88
C ARG A 98 14.35 -5.66 3.23
N GLY A 99 13.56 -6.09 4.22
CA GLY A 99 14.03 -6.52 5.53
C GLY A 99 13.95 -5.47 6.63
N TYR A 100 13.28 -4.34 6.42
CA TYR A 100 13.07 -3.36 7.48
C TYR A 100 11.77 -3.64 8.22
N ASN A 101 11.84 -3.71 9.56
CA ASN A 101 10.65 -3.94 10.38
C ASN A 101 9.95 -2.62 10.71
N VAL A 102 9.17 -2.13 9.76
CA VAL A 102 8.47 -0.84 9.83
C VAL A 102 6.97 -1.00 9.60
N THR A 103 6.19 -0.01 10.04
CA THR A 103 4.77 0.17 9.74
C THR A 103 4.55 1.51 9.06
N ALA A 104 3.42 1.63 8.36
CA ALA A 104 2.97 2.90 7.79
C ALA A 104 2.56 3.87 8.90
N GLN A 105 3.03 5.11 8.80
CA GLN A 105 2.51 6.17 9.67
C GLN A 105 1.02 6.42 9.35
N PRO A 106 0.24 6.86 10.33
CA PRO A 106 -1.13 7.30 10.11
C PRO A 106 -1.17 8.58 9.27
N THR A 107 -2.30 8.82 8.62
CA THR A 107 -2.63 10.13 8.04
C THR A 107 -3.43 10.92 9.06
N TYR A 108 -3.14 12.19 9.23
CA TYR A 108 -3.85 13.05 10.17
C TYR A 108 -4.69 14.09 9.43
N GLU A 109 -5.70 14.62 10.11
CA GLU A 109 -6.48 15.74 9.61
C GLU A 109 -5.56 16.93 9.30
N GLY A 110 -5.70 17.50 8.09
CA GLY A 110 -4.81 18.55 7.63
C GLY A 110 -3.43 18.10 7.13
N ASP A 111 -3.14 16.79 7.11
CA ASP A 111 -1.89 16.25 6.58
C ASP A 111 -1.79 16.49 5.06
N THR A 112 -0.72 17.17 4.65
CA THR A 112 -0.51 17.56 3.24
C THR A 112 -0.11 16.42 2.31
N LEU A 113 0.28 15.25 2.84
CA LEU A 113 0.67 14.10 2.02
C LEU A 113 -0.48 13.51 1.18
N PRO A 114 -1.73 13.43 1.66
CA PRO A 114 -2.84 12.93 0.87
C PRO A 114 -3.31 13.89 -0.22
N GLN A 115 -3.14 15.19 -0.02
CA GLN A 115 -3.76 16.23 -0.85
C GLN A 115 -3.06 16.47 -2.19
N VAL A 116 -1.83 16.04 -2.33
CA VAL A 116 -1.01 16.32 -3.51
C VAL A 116 -1.29 15.28 -4.61
N VAL A 117 -2.43 15.42 -5.29
CA VAL A 117 -2.89 14.45 -6.31
C VAL A 117 -2.08 14.48 -7.59
N ALA A 118 -1.31 15.51 -7.88
CA ALA A 118 -0.75 15.71 -9.21
C ALA A 118 0.78 15.83 -9.28
N SER A 119 1.50 15.83 -8.17
CA SER A 119 2.94 16.10 -8.18
C SER A 119 3.77 14.92 -7.65
N ASN A 120 5.03 14.86 -8.03
CA ASN A 120 6.05 13.91 -7.54
C ASN A 120 6.30 14.02 -6.01
N GLY A 121 5.40 14.69 -5.27
CA GLY A 121 5.49 14.93 -3.85
C GLY A 121 4.92 13.84 -2.94
N ARG A 122 4.24 12.85 -3.50
CA ARG A 122 3.56 11.76 -2.80
C ARG A 122 4.51 10.64 -2.41
N TRP A 123 3.97 9.46 -2.24
CA TRP A 123 4.71 8.22 -1.98
C TRP A 123 5.89 8.00 -2.93
N GLN A 124 5.80 8.46 -4.20
CA GLN A 124 6.91 8.39 -5.16
C GLN A 124 8.17 9.10 -4.64
N GLY A 125 7.98 10.21 -3.91
CA GLY A 125 9.08 10.93 -3.28
C GLY A 125 9.87 10.12 -2.26
N SER A 126 9.34 8.99 -1.77
CA SER A 126 10.06 8.05 -0.90
C SER A 126 11.12 7.24 -1.65
N PHE A 127 11.13 7.29 -2.98
CA PHE A 127 12.06 6.54 -3.83
C PHE A 127 12.85 7.49 -4.71
N LYS A 128 14.19 7.41 -4.67
CA LYS A 128 15.08 8.24 -5.49
C LYS A 128 14.91 7.90 -6.97
N GLY A 129 14.63 8.91 -7.78
CA GLY A 129 14.51 8.73 -9.23
C GLY A 129 13.26 7.98 -9.69
N ALA A 130 12.21 7.91 -8.87
CA ALA A 130 10.94 7.28 -9.24
C ALA A 130 10.37 7.87 -10.53
N LYS A 131 10.07 7.00 -11.50
CA LYS A 131 9.47 7.37 -12.79
C LYS A 131 8.09 6.75 -12.89
N THR A 132 7.09 7.57 -13.14
CA THR A 132 5.71 7.14 -13.34
C THR A 132 5.50 6.75 -14.79
N GLU A 133 5.01 5.54 -15.02
CA GLU A 133 4.61 5.04 -16.32
C GLU A 133 3.09 4.92 -16.39
N MET A 134 2.50 5.29 -17.53
CA MET A 134 1.08 5.06 -17.77
C MET A 134 0.88 3.61 -18.21
N VAL A 135 -0.02 2.92 -17.51
CA VAL A 135 -0.46 1.55 -17.87
C VAL A 135 -1.97 1.52 -18.11
N SER A 136 -2.49 2.66 -18.55
CA SER A 136 -3.89 2.87 -18.87
C SER A 136 -4.34 2.03 -20.07
N GLY A 137 -5.64 1.81 -20.20
CA GLY A 137 -6.24 1.04 -21.28
C GLY A 137 -7.63 1.56 -21.63
N LYS A 138 -8.29 0.93 -22.60
CA LYS A 138 -9.68 1.26 -22.98
C LYS A 138 -10.69 0.70 -21.95
N ASN A 139 -10.32 -0.39 -21.29
CA ASN A 139 -11.15 -1.12 -20.34
C ASN A 139 -10.25 -1.79 -19.27
N ALA A 140 -10.87 -2.45 -18.28
CA ALA A 140 -10.17 -3.12 -17.20
C ALA A 140 -9.24 -4.24 -17.70
N LYS A 141 -9.61 -4.95 -18.75
CA LYS A 141 -8.80 -6.04 -19.32
C LYS A 141 -7.52 -5.51 -19.96
N ASP A 142 -7.61 -4.41 -20.70
CA ASP A 142 -6.43 -3.75 -21.30
C ASP A 142 -5.47 -3.28 -20.21
N VAL A 143 -6.00 -2.65 -19.14
CA VAL A 143 -5.21 -2.21 -18.00
C VAL A 143 -4.49 -3.39 -17.35
N GLN A 144 -5.22 -4.49 -17.10
CA GLN A 144 -4.62 -5.71 -16.56
C GLN A 144 -3.48 -6.21 -17.45
N ASN A 145 -3.72 -6.34 -18.74
CA ASN A 145 -2.71 -6.81 -19.70
C ASN A 145 -1.47 -5.90 -19.71
N ASN A 146 -1.65 -4.57 -19.61
CA ASN A 146 -0.56 -3.62 -19.57
C ASN A 146 0.27 -3.75 -18.28
N ILE A 147 -0.38 -3.89 -17.12
CA ILE A 147 0.33 -4.14 -15.84
C ILE A 147 1.10 -5.47 -15.92
N GLU A 148 0.42 -6.55 -16.35
CA GLU A 148 1.03 -7.88 -16.46
C GLU A 148 2.24 -7.89 -17.40
N SER A 149 2.12 -7.22 -18.56
CA SER A 149 3.21 -7.09 -19.53
C SER A 149 4.41 -6.36 -18.93
N LYS A 150 4.20 -5.25 -18.23
CA LYS A 150 5.26 -4.51 -17.52
C LYS A 150 5.93 -5.37 -16.46
N MET A 151 5.15 -5.99 -15.57
CA MET A 151 5.67 -6.84 -14.51
C MET A 151 6.40 -8.07 -15.06
N LYS A 152 5.92 -8.65 -16.17
CA LYS A 152 6.62 -9.73 -16.89
C LYS A 152 7.96 -9.25 -17.41
N GLY A 153 8.02 -8.07 -18.02
CA GLY A 153 9.27 -7.48 -18.52
C GLY A 153 10.28 -7.15 -17.42
N TYR A 154 9.83 -6.83 -16.22
CA TYR A 154 10.71 -6.60 -15.06
C TYR A 154 11.25 -7.91 -14.44
N GLY A 155 10.55 -9.03 -14.63
CA GLY A 155 10.96 -10.35 -14.14
C GLY A 155 10.49 -10.71 -12.74
N ASN A 156 10.75 -11.95 -12.32
CA ASN A 156 10.43 -12.44 -10.99
C ASN A 156 11.19 -11.64 -9.91
N GLY A 157 10.51 -11.40 -8.77
CA GLY A 157 11.02 -10.59 -7.67
C GLY A 157 10.78 -9.09 -7.84
N SER A 158 10.33 -8.64 -9.03
CA SER A 158 10.03 -7.23 -9.25
C SER A 158 8.79 -6.79 -8.49
N ARG A 159 8.82 -5.54 -8.02
CA ARG A 159 7.74 -4.89 -7.28
C ARG A 159 7.48 -3.50 -7.84
N ALA A 160 6.20 -3.14 -7.85
CA ALA A 160 5.78 -1.81 -8.27
C ALA A 160 4.57 -1.35 -7.43
N VAL A 161 4.32 -0.06 -7.46
CA VAL A 161 3.08 0.53 -6.94
C VAL A 161 2.20 0.94 -8.10
N VAL A 162 0.93 0.56 -8.04
CA VAL A 162 -0.10 0.96 -8.99
C VAL A 162 -0.96 2.04 -8.33
N GLY A 163 -1.09 3.18 -9.03
CA GLY A 163 -1.98 4.27 -8.64
C GLY A 163 -3.20 4.31 -9.56
N VAL A 164 -4.38 4.46 -8.97
CA VAL A 164 -5.67 4.44 -9.67
C VAL A 164 -6.60 5.56 -9.22
N GLN A 165 -7.56 5.91 -10.08
CA GLN A 165 -8.75 6.65 -9.71
C GLN A 165 -9.96 5.71 -9.77
N TRP A 166 -10.79 5.74 -8.73
CA TRP A 166 -12.02 4.97 -8.72
C TRP A 166 -13.10 5.59 -9.62
N LYS A 167 -13.97 4.76 -10.19
CA LYS A 167 -15.11 5.24 -11.02
C LYS A 167 -16.07 6.13 -10.23
N ASN A 168 -16.27 5.81 -8.95
CA ASN A 168 -17.16 6.53 -8.02
C ASN A 168 -16.46 7.66 -7.24
N GLY A 169 -15.25 8.07 -7.66
CA GLY A 169 -14.50 9.17 -7.03
C GLY A 169 -13.38 8.72 -6.12
N GLY A 170 -12.47 9.65 -5.84
CA GLY A 170 -11.27 9.37 -5.07
C GLY A 170 -10.23 8.56 -5.84
N GLY A 171 -9.16 8.21 -5.15
CA GLY A 171 -8.04 7.43 -5.69
C GLY A 171 -7.47 6.47 -4.67
N HIS A 172 -6.67 5.54 -5.16
CA HIS A 172 -6.01 4.54 -4.32
C HIS A 172 -4.64 4.19 -4.88
N VAL A 173 -3.79 3.64 -4.03
CA VAL A 173 -2.52 3.02 -4.42
C VAL A 173 -2.39 1.67 -3.72
N PHE A 174 -1.90 0.68 -4.47
CA PHE A 174 -1.63 -0.66 -3.97
C PHE A 174 -0.37 -1.22 -4.62
N ASN A 175 0.17 -2.31 -4.07
CA ASN A 175 1.37 -2.91 -4.60
C ASN A 175 1.05 -4.03 -5.58
N VAL A 176 1.93 -4.20 -6.57
CA VAL A 176 2.00 -5.41 -7.40
C VAL A 176 3.38 -6.02 -7.28
N GLU A 177 3.44 -7.34 -7.15
CA GLU A 177 4.68 -8.08 -7.08
C GLU A 177 4.62 -9.31 -7.97
N ARG A 178 5.70 -9.53 -8.74
CA ARG A 178 5.82 -10.72 -9.58
C ARG A 178 6.61 -11.79 -8.87
N GLN A 179 5.98 -12.93 -8.60
CA GLN A 179 6.60 -14.12 -8.04
C GLN A 179 6.17 -15.37 -8.80
N ASN A 180 7.09 -16.28 -9.03
CA ASN A 180 6.82 -17.60 -9.66
C ASN A 180 6.01 -17.47 -10.96
N GLY A 181 6.34 -16.47 -11.79
CA GLY A 181 5.67 -16.22 -13.06
C GLY A 181 4.29 -15.57 -12.98
N LYS A 182 3.77 -15.28 -11.79
CA LYS A 182 2.47 -14.61 -11.55
C LYS A 182 2.67 -13.22 -10.98
N THR A 183 1.78 -12.30 -11.34
CA THR A 183 1.70 -10.97 -10.72
C THR A 183 0.60 -10.97 -9.66
N HIS A 184 0.99 -10.69 -8.43
CA HIS A 184 0.08 -10.58 -7.28
C HIS A 184 -0.26 -9.12 -7.06
N TYR A 185 -1.54 -8.85 -6.83
CA TYR A 185 -2.07 -7.52 -6.50
C TYR A 185 -2.36 -7.51 -5.01
N VAL A 186 -1.59 -6.76 -4.24
CA VAL A 186 -1.68 -6.75 -2.78
C VAL A 186 -1.94 -5.36 -2.26
N ASP A 187 -2.85 -5.26 -1.31
CA ASP A 187 -3.18 -4.02 -0.64
C ASP A 187 -2.65 -4.02 0.78
N ALA A 188 -1.54 -3.34 0.95
CA ALA A 188 -0.86 -3.22 2.23
C ALA A 188 -1.60 -2.31 3.24
N GLN A 189 -2.57 -1.49 2.78
CA GLN A 189 -3.39 -0.68 3.67
C GLN A 189 -4.37 -1.53 4.46
N ILE A 190 -5.00 -2.50 3.81
CA ILE A 190 -6.06 -3.32 4.40
C ILE A 190 -5.62 -4.75 4.72
N GLY A 191 -4.33 -5.06 4.53
CA GLY A 191 -3.80 -6.39 4.85
C GLY A 191 -4.27 -7.52 3.93
N ALA A 192 -4.63 -7.24 2.68
CA ALA A 192 -5.31 -8.17 1.79
C ALA A 192 -4.70 -8.25 0.38
N ARG A 193 -5.24 -9.14 -0.46
CA ARG A 193 -4.96 -9.20 -1.89
C ARG A 193 -6.23 -8.95 -2.70
N TYR A 194 -6.04 -8.53 -3.94
CA TYR A 194 -7.12 -8.35 -4.90
C TYR A 194 -7.12 -9.46 -5.97
N LYS A 195 -8.30 -9.78 -6.47
CA LYS A 195 -8.42 -10.37 -7.80
C LYS A 195 -8.30 -9.25 -8.83
N PRO A 196 -7.37 -9.34 -9.79
CA PRO A 196 -7.11 -8.25 -10.75
C PRO A 196 -8.36 -7.77 -11.48
N SER A 197 -9.20 -8.70 -11.96
CA SER A 197 -10.43 -8.35 -12.68
C SER A 197 -11.43 -7.58 -11.81
N GLU A 198 -11.53 -7.90 -10.52
CA GLU A 198 -12.45 -7.23 -9.59
C GLU A 198 -11.97 -5.81 -9.28
N VAL A 199 -10.72 -5.62 -8.86
CA VAL A 199 -10.21 -4.30 -8.52
C VAL A 199 -10.20 -3.37 -9.74
N LEU A 200 -9.76 -3.87 -10.89
CA LEU A 200 -9.67 -3.04 -12.09
C LEU A 200 -11.04 -2.72 -12.72
N SER A 201 -12.08 -3.53 -12.45
CA SER A 201 -13.44 -3.20 -12.86
C SER A 201 -14.00 -1.92 -12.20
N GLN A 202 -13.49 -1.57 -11.01
CA GLN A 202 -13.90 -0.38 -10.26
C GLN A 202 -13.08 0.88 -10.61
N VAL A 203 -12.03 0.73 -11.43
CA VAL A 203 -11.07 1.79 -11.76
C VAL A 203 -11.44 2.49 -13.05
N LYS A 204 -11.14 3.80 -13.15
CA LYS A 204 -11.15 4.54 -14.43
C LYS A 204 -9.97 4.07 -15.28
N PRO A 205 -10.18 3.37 -16.41
CA PRO A 205 -9.10 2.69 -17.13
C PRO A 205 -8.02 3.62 -17.67
N ASN A 206 -8.34 4.88 -17.90
CA ASN A 206 -7.41 5.91 -18.40
C ASN A 206 -6.58 6.59 -17.30
N SER A 207 -6.75 6.19 -16.03
CA SER A 207 -6.10 6.84 -14.88
C SER A 207 -4.92 6.04 -14.30
N VAL A 208 -4.67 4.84 -14.81
CA VAL A 208 -3.80 3.88 -14.14
C VAL A 208 -2.32 4.17 -14.42
N ARG A 209 -1.56 4.27 -13.34
CA ARG A 209 -0.13 4.58 -13.34
C ARG A 209 0.62 3.50 -12.57
N LEU A 210 1.87 3.27 -12.96
CA LEU A 210 2.75 2.29 -12.33
C LEU A 210 4.12 2.91 -12.08
N VAL A 211 4.70 2.61 -10.93
CA VAL A 211 6.09 2.94 -10.61
C VAL A 211 6.79 1.69 -10.10
N ARG A 212 7.83 1.23 -10.79
CA ARG A 212 8.69 0.17 -10.28
C ARG A 212 9.46 0.67 -9.07
N THR A 213 9.50 -0.10 -7.99
CA THR A 213 10.10 0.31 -6.71
C THR A 213 11.27 -0.56 -6.27
N ASP A 214 11.29 -1.85 -6.59
CA ASP A 214 12.29 -2.81 -6.11
C ASP A 214 13.75 -2.43 -6.48
N ASN A 215 13.95 -1.71 -7.57
CA ASN A 215 15.24 -1.30 -8.09
C ASN A 215 15.67 0.14 -7.71
N LEU A 216 14.88 0.82 -6.88
CA LEU A 216 15.14 2.21 -6.46
C LEU A 216 15.64 2.27 -5.02
N ASN A 217 16.54 3.20 -4.73
CA ASN A 217 16.93 3.51 -3.36
C ASN A 217 15.88 4.37 -2.66
N PHE A 218 15.76 4.21 -1.34
CA PHE A 218 14.94 5.08 -0.53
C PHE A 218 15.51 6.50 -0.48
N SER A 219 14.63 7.48 -0.44
CA SER A 219 14.97 8.88 -0.18
C SER A 219 14.74 9.24 1.28
N ASP A 220 15.27 10.37 1.72
CA ASP A 220 15.04 10.88 3.07
C ASP A 220 13.54 11.18 3.37
N ARG A 221 12.74 11.43 2.34
CA ARG A 221 11.29 11.65 2.49
C ARG A 221 10.54 10.43 3.01
N MET A 222 11.12 9.24 2.89
CA MET A 222 10.52 8.00 3.41
C MET A 222 10.27 8.06 4.93
N LYS A 223 11.06 8.82 5.69
CA LYS A 223 10.86 9.04 7.12
C LYS A 223 9.49 9.62 7.50
N LYS A 224 8.78 10.22 6.52
CA LYS A 224 7.40 10.73 6.67
C LYS A 224 6.33 9.68 6.32
N ALA A 225 6.74 8.53 5.82
CA ALA A 225 5.82 7.49 5.40
C ALA A 225 5.81 6.30 6.36
N VAL A 226 6.93 6.02 7.02
CA VAL A 226 7.09 4.84 7.86
C VAL A 226 7.69 5.17 9.22
N GLU A 227 7.44 4.28 10.17
CA GLU A 227 8.03 4.29 11.52
C GLU A 227 8.41 2.86 11.91
N PRO A 228 9.34 2.64 12.87
CA PRO A 228 9.67 1.31 13.35
C PRO A 228 8.42 0.60 13.87
N SER A 229 8.26 -0.69 13.56
CA SER A 229 7.14 -1.48 14.09
C SER A 229 7.21 -1.54 15.62
N GLY A 230 6.05 -1.34 16.28
CA GLY A 230 5.95 -1.30 17.74
C GLY A 230 6.34 0.03 18.37
N SER A 231 6.63 1.07 17.59
CA SER A 231 6.85 2.42 18.12
C SER A 231 5.59 3.06 18.72
N ARG A 232 4.41 2.55 18.36
CA ARG A 232 3.13 2.92 18.96
C ARG A 232 2.76 1.92 20.02
N THR A 233 2.64 2.38 21.25
CA THR A 233 1.95 1.63 22.31
C THR A 233 0.45 1.85 22.08
N ASN A 234 -0.31 0.76 22.08
CA ASN A 234 -1.76 0.86 22.16
C ASN A 234 -2.09 1.58 23.46
N GLY A 235 -2.54 2.82 23.38
CA GLY A 235 -3.11 3.56 24.50
C GLY A 235 -4.47 3.01 24.88
#